data_f84e93751e67786cdaa16320a45ff899
#
_entry.id   f84e93751e67786cdaa16320a45ff899
#
_cell.length_a   1.000
_cell.length_b   1.000
_cell.length_c   1.000
_cell.angle_alpha   90.00
_cell.angle_beta   90.00
_cell.angle_gamma   90.00
#
_symmetry.space_group_name_H-M   'P 1'
#
loop_
_entity.id
_entity.type
_entity.pdbx_description
1 polymer ?
#
loop_
_entity_poly.entity_id
_entity_poly.type
_entity_poly.pdbx_seq_one_letter_code
_entity_poly.pdbx_strand_id
1 'polypeptide(L)'
;MLHAIVMAGGSGTRFWPASRAALPKQLLPLAGERTLLEDTVARLDGLVPPERTMVVTAARLLDVVRRQAPALPEAGLVGEPCKRDMAPCIGLAALLVSRGDPDATMAVMPSDHVINPAATFRTAIRQAEALVASAPDRLVTFGVRPTYPA
;
A
#
# COMPACT_ATOMS: atom_id res chain seq x y z
N MET A 1 -6.98 15.21 5.26
CA MET A 1 -5.55 15.08 4.86
C MET A 1 -5.34 13.81 4.05
N LEU A 2 -4.22 13.70 3.27
CA LEU A 2 -3.89 12.47 2.51
C LEU A 2 -3.30 11.40 3.44
N HIS A 3 -3.85 10.20 3.41
CA HIS A 3 -3.35 8.99 4.05
C HIS A 3 -2.98 7.95 2.98
N ALA A 4 -1.89 7.22 3.16
CA ALA A 4 -1.48 6.14 2.28
C ALA A 4 -1.81 4.78 2.91
N ILE A 5 -2.51 3.92 2.15
CA ILE A 5 -2.88 2.57 2.57
C ILE A 5 -2.19 1.59 1.63
N VAL A 6 -1.21 0.88 2.16
CA VAL A 6 -0.44 -0.13 1.43
C VAL A 6 -0.98 -1.52 1.75
N MET A 7 -1.59 -2.16 0.76
CA MET A 7 -2.14 -3.51 0.92
C MET A 7 -1.05 -4.56 0.69
N ALA A 8 -0.69 -5.30 1.73
CA ALA A 8 0.37 -6.31 1.73
C ALA A 8 -0.14 -7.72 2.09
N GLY A 9 -1.39 -8.03 1.77
CA GLY A 9 -2.08 -9.26 2.18
C GLY A 9 -1.99 -10.47 1.23
N GLY A 10 -1.33 -10.35 0.08
CA GLY A 10 -1.28 -11.42 -0.94
C GLY A 10 -0.51 -12.67 -0.49
N SER A 11 -0.96 -13.88 -0.90
CA SER A 11 -0.27 -15.14 -0.60
C SER A 11 1.00 -15.38 -1.43
N GLY A 12 1.13 -14.68 -2.56
CA GLY A 12 2.31 -14.76 -3.44
C GLY A 12 2.60 -16.11 -4.07
N THR A 13 1.67 -17.06 -4.05
CA THR A 13 1.87 -18.48 -4.45
C THR A 13 2.40 -18.66 -5.88
N ARG A 14 2.09 -17.71 -6.77
CA ARG A 14 2.54 -17.73 -8.18
C ARG A 14 4.07 -17.62 -8.37
N PHE A 15 4.79 -17.17 -7.35
CA PHE A 15 6.25 -17.03 -7.37
C PHE A 15 6.99 -18.18 -6.65
N TRP A 16 6.28 -19.30 -6.39
CA TRP A 16 6.95 -20.49 -5.89
C TRP A 16 8.03 -20.95 -6.90
N PRO A 17 9.25 -21.36 -6.48
CA PRO A 17 9.72 -21.62 -5.13
C PRO A 17 10.29 -20.39 -4.36
N ALA A 18 10.38 -19.20 -4.96
CA ALA A 18 10.92 -18.02 -4.27
C ALA A 18 9.98 -17.54 -3.15
N SER A 19 8.66 -17.52 -3.39
CA SER A 19 7.67 -17.13 -2.38
C SER A 19 7.18 -18.34 -1.56
N ARG A 20 6.83 -18.07 -0.32
CA ARG A 20 6.27 -19.03 0.66
C ARG A 20 5.15 -18.35 1.44
N ALA A 21 4.31 -19.13 2.14
CA ALA A 21 3.26 -18.59 2.99
C ALA A 21 3.79 -17.63 4.07
N ALA A 22 4.98 -17.92 4.61
CA ALA A 22 5.67 -17.07 5.59
C ALA A 22 6.48 -15.92 4.95
N LEU A 23 6.73 -15.97 3.65
CA LEU A 23 7.50 -14.97 2.90
C LEU A 23 6.87 -14.79 1.51
N PRO A 24 5.71 -14.09 1.42
CA PRO A 24 5.03 -13.85 0.15
C PRO A 24 5.80 -12.85 -0.73
N LYS A 25 5.42 -12.74 -2.01
CA LYS A 25 6.18 -12.00 -3.03
C LYS A 25 6.50 -10.56 -2.67
N GLN A 26 5.58 -9.86 -1.99
CA GLN A 26 5.78 -8.45 -1.61
C GLN A 26 6.90 -8.24 -0.61
N LEU A 27 7.31 -9.30 0.10
CA LEU A 27 8.40 -9.31 1.07
C LEU A 27 9.73 -9.84 0.47
N LEU A 28 9.80 -9.98 -0.86
CA LEU A 28 10.98 -10.43 -1.58
C LEU A 28 11.60 -9.28 -2.40
N PRO A 29 12.94 -9.26 -2.55
CA PRO A 29 13.65 -8.30 -3.39
C PRO A 29 13.61 -8.76 -4.86
N LEU A 30 12.46 -8.58 -5.53
CA LEU A 30 12.24 -9.05 -6.90
C LEU A 30 12.64 -8.05 -8.00
N ALA A 31 12.87 -6.79 -7.64
CA ALA A 31 13.16 -5.72 -8.60
C ALA A 31 14.41 -4.91 -8.26
N GLY A 32 15.26 -5.39 -7.34
CA GLY A 32 16.46 -4.71 -6.88
C GLY A 32 16.91 -5.26 -5.53
N GLU A 33 17.58 -4.43 -4.73
CA GLU A 33 18.07 -4.83 -3.41
C GLU A 33 17.00 -4.77 -2.32
N ARG A 34 15.97 -3.93 -2.52
CA ARG A 34 14.84 -3.76 -1.60
C ARG A 34 13.71 -4.70 -1.93
N THR A 35 12.94 -5.07 -0.93
CA THR A 35 11.67 -5.79 -1.15
C THR A 35 10.64 -4.87 -1.83
N LEU A 36 9.65 -5.47 -2.47
CA LEU A 36 8.58 -4.69 -3.12
C LEU A 36 7.81 -3.83 -2.11
N LEU A 37 7.68 -4.29 -0.86
CA LEU A 37 7.08 -3.50 0.23
C LEU A 37 7.95 -2.30 0.58
N GLU A 38 9.26 -2.49 0.79
CA GLU A 38 10.20 -1.40 1.08
C GLU A 38 10.21 -0.35 -0.03
N ASP A 39 10.20 -0.76 -1.30
CA ASP A 39 10.12 0.16 -2.43
C ASP A 39 8.77 0.90 -2.48
N THR A 40 7.68 0.22 -2.11
CA THR A 40 6.36 0.87 -2.06
C THR A 40 6.30 1.92 -0.96
N VAL A 41 6.83 1.63 0.24
CA VAL A 41 6.89 2.60 1.35
C VAL A 41 7.83 3.75 1.00
N ALA A 42 9.03 3.47 0.46
CA ALA A 42 9.99 4.49 0.07
C ALA A 42 9.47 5.43 -1.02
N ARG A 43 8.59 4.94 -1.90
CA ARG A 43 7.93 5.74 -2.94
C ARG A 43 7.03 6.83 -2.38
N LEU A 44 6.54 6.67 -1.14
CA LEU A 44 5.69 7.64 -0.44
C LEU A 44 6.49 8.79 0.18
N ASP A 45 7.81 8.69 0.25
CA ASP A 45 8.67 9.72 0.82
C ASP A 45 8.45 11.07 0.12
N GLY A 46 8.28 12.14 0.93
CA GLY A 46 7.93 13.47 0.45
C GLY A 46 6.49 13.62 -0.11
N LEU A 47 5.66 12.57 -0.01
CA LEU A 47 4.24 12.62 -0.37
C LEU A 47 3.34 12.46 0.85
N VAL A 48 3.51 11.38 1.60
CA VAL A 48 2.75 11.07 2.81
C VAL A 48 3.73 10.69 3.93
N PRO A 49 3.68 11.36 5.09
CA PRO A 49 4.59 11.03 6.18
C PRO A 49 4.25 9.67 6.82
N PRO A 50 5.21 9.05 7.54
CA PRO A 50 5.03 7.75 8.17
C PRO A 50 3.80 7.64 9.07
N GLU A 51 3.46 8.71 9.80
CA GLU A 51 2.32 8.76 10.73
C GLU A 51 0.96 8.67 10.03
N ARG A 52 0.91 8.92 8.73
CA ARG A 52 -0.28 8.81 7.88
C ARG A 52 -0.16 7.69 6.85
N THR A 53 0.83 6.81 7.03
CA THR A 53 1.03 5.63 6.19
C THR A 53 0.64 4.39 6.96
N MET A 54 -0.27 3.58 6.41
CA MET A 54 -0.75 2.33 6.97
C MET A 54 -0.39 1.17 6.05
N VAL A 55 0.16 0.10 6.61
CA VAL A 55 0.36 -1.18 5.91
C VAL A 55 -0.62 -2.20 6.48
N VAL A 56 -1.51 -2.70 5.63
CA VAL A 56 -2.46 -3.76 5.99
C VAL A 56 -1.95 -5.09 5.45
N THR A 57 -1.75 -6.05 6.34
CA THR A 57 -1.20 -7.37 6.01
C THR A 57 -1.88 -8.48 6.81
N ALA A 58 -1.61 -9.74 6.51
CA ALA A 58 -2.07 -10.82 7.37
C ALA A 58 -1.39 -10.76 8.76
N ALA A 59 -2.14 -10.97 9.84
CA ALA A 59 -1.64 -10.85 11.22
C ALA A 59 -0.32 -11.63 11.46
N ARG A 60 -0.18 -12.83 10.86
CA ARG A 60 1.04 -13.66 10.95
C ARG A 60 2.29 -13.04 10.30
N LEU A 61 2.13 -12.00 9.47
CA LEU A 61 3.23 -11.33 8.76
C LEU A 61 3.65 -10.02 9.41
N LEU A 62 2.96 -9.54 10.44
CA LEU A 62 3.23 -8.25 11.09
C LEU A 62 4.69 -8.10 11.51
N ASP A 63 5.30 -9.12 12.12
CA ASP A 63 6.69 -9.05 12.57
C ASP A 63 7.70 -8.92 11.41
N VAL A 64 7.41 -9.54 10.28
CA VAL A 64 8.26 -9.40 9.08
C VAL A 64 8.07 -8.01 8.47
N VAL A 65 6.84 -7.53 8.35
CA VAL A 65 6.52 -6.20 7.84
C VAL A 65 7.14 -5.10 8.73
N ARG A 66 7.06 -5.24 10.06
CA ARG A 66 7.71 -4.32 11.02
C ARG A 66 9.20 -4.18 10.77
N ARG A 67 9.89 -5.29 10.50
CA ARG A 67 11.34 -5.27 10.19
C ARG A 67 11.67 -4.61 8.84
N GLN A 68 10.79 -4.72 7.86
CA GLN A 68 10.98 -4.15 6.52
C GLN A 68 10.52 -2.68 6.41
N ALA A 69 9.67 -2.24 7.31
CA ALA A 69 9.17 -0.86 7.32
C ALA A 69 9.38 -0.19 8.70
N PRO A 70 10.63 -0.12 9.21
CA PRO A 70 10.93 0.34 10.57
C PRO A 70 10.59 1.82 10.80
N ALA A 71 10.45 2.60 9.74
CA ALA A 71 10.06 4.01 9.83
C ALA A 71 8.56 4.20 10.13
N LEU A 72 7.72 3.17 9.97
CA LEU A 72 6.30 3.26 10.24
C LEU A 72 6.01 3.07 11.74
N PRO A 73 5.13 3.89 12.32
CA PRO A 73 4.70 3.71 13.70
C PRO A 73 3.91 2.39 13.85
N GLU A 74 3.90 1.83 15.06
CA GLU A 74 3.18 0.56 15.34
C GLU A 74 1.68 0.67 14.97
N ALA A 75 1.06 1.82 15.21
CA ALA A 75 -0.33 2.08 14.83
C ALA A 75 -0.58 2.07 13.31
N GLY A 76 0.46 2.23 12.50
CA GLY A 76 0.41 2.11 11.04
C GLY A 76 0.50 0.67 10.53
N LEU A 77 0.73 -0.32 11.41
CA LEU A 77 0.82 -1.74 11.04
C LEU A 77 -0.46 -2.47 11.44
N VAL A 78 -1.28 -2.84 10.46
CA VAL A 78 -2.59 -3.46 10.69
C VAL A 78 -2.59 -4.91 10.23
N GLY A 79 -2.87 -5.81 11.17
CA GLY A 79 -2.96 -7.26 10.93
C GLY A 79 -4.39 -7.72 10.69
N GLU A 80 -4.71 -8.19 9.49
CA GLU A 80 -5.98 -8.84 9.22
C GLU A 80 -6.01 -10.25 9.84
N PRO A 81 -7.03 -10.61 10.61
CA PRO A 81 -7.14 -11.95 11.21
C PRO A 81 -7.38 -13.03 10.16
N CYS A 82 -8.02 -12.69 9.04
CA CYS A 82 -8.26 -13.59 7.91
C CYS A 82 -8.30 -12.82 6.60
N LYS A 83 -7.89 -13.48 5.51
CA LYS A 83 -7.95 -12.90 4.16
C LYS A 83 -9.41 -12.82 3.69
N ARG A 84 -9.84 -11.61 3.30
CA ARG A 84 -11.20 -11.31 2.78
C ARG A 84 -11.17 -10.45 1.53
N ASP A 85 -10.07 -10.48 0.77
CA ASP A 85 -9.82 -9.68 -0.43
C ASP A 85 -9.75 -8.17 -0.19
N MET A 86 -9.93 -7.35 -1.22
CA MET A 86 -9.63 -5.91 -1.15
C MET A 86 -10.69 -5.10 -0.41
N ALA A 87 -11.98 -5.37 -0.62
CA ALA A 87 -13.03 -4.51 -0.08
C ALA A 87 -13.06 -4.46 1.45
N PRO A 88 -13.00 -5.57 2.20
CA PRO A 88 -12.88 -5.53 3.66
C PRO A 88 -11.57 -4.90 4.16
N CYS A 89 -10.46 -5.11 3.46
CA CYS A 89 -9.17 -4.48 3.76
C CYS A 89 -9.28 -2.94 3.69
N ILE A 90 -9.84 -2.43 2.59
CA ILE A 90 -10.06 -0.99 2.39
C ILE A 90 -11.06 -0.44 3.42
N GLY A 91 -12.15 -1.17 3.69
CA GLY A 91 -13.15 -0.78 4.68
C GLY A 91 -12.58 -0.71 6.09
N LEU A 92 -11.73 -1.67 6.49
CA LEU A 92 -11.02 -1.63 7.76
C LEU A 92 -10.10 -0.41 7.85
N ALA A 93 -9.30 -0.16 6.81
CA ALA A 93 -8.42 0.99 6.77
C ALA A 93 -9.21 2.31 6.86
N ALA A 94 -10.31 2.43 6.10
CA ALA A 94 -11.18 3.61 6.13
C ALA A 94 -11.76 3.85 7.53
N LEU A 95 -12.23 2.80 8.21
CA LEU A 95 -12.74 2.89 9.58
C LEU A 95 -11.66 3.36 10.56
N LEU A 96 -10.43 2.86 10.43
CA LEU A 96 -9.33 3.24 11.31
C LEU A 96 -8.89 4.69 11.07
N VAL A 97 -8.77 5.09 9.80
CA VAL A 97 -8.39 6.47 9.43
C VAL A 97 -9.47 7.47 9.86
N SER A 98 -10.74 7.20 9.60
CA SER A 98 -11.85 8.11 9.91
C SER A 98 -12.02 8.40 11.41
N ARG A 99 -11.52 7.54 12.29
CA ARG A 99 -11.51 7.81 13.75
C ARG A 99 -10.59 8.97 14.15
N GLY A 100 -9.51 9.20 13.41
CA GLY A 100 -8.56 10.27 13.67
C GLY A 100 -8.70 11.45 12.70
N ASP A 101 -9.15 11.19 11.48
CA ASP A 101 -9.32 12.18 10.41
C ASP A 101 -10.56 11.81 9.57
N PRO A 102 -11.77 12.25 9.99
CA PRO A 102 -13.02 11.92 9.29
C PRO A 102 -13.10 12.47 7.86
N ASP A 103 -12.33 13.51 7.54
CA ASP A 103 -12.26 14.13 6.22
C ASP A 103 -11.03 13.67 5.41
N ALA A 104 -10.43 12.54 5.79
CA ALA A 104 -9.25 12.00 5.13
C ALA A 104 -9.52 11.59 3.68
N THR A 105 -8.57 11.89 2.81
CA THR A 105 -8.45 11.24 1.50
C THR A 105 -7.49 10.06 1.62
N MET A 106 -7.86 8.89 1.12
CA MET A 106 -7.00 7.70 1.14
C MET A 106 -6.45 7.39 -0.25
N ALA A 107 -5.13 7.26 -0.36
CA ALA A 107 -4.46 6.66 -1.50
C ALA A 107 -4.21 5.17 -1.21
N VAL A 108 -5.01 4.30 -1.81
CA VAL A 108 -4.93 2.85 -1.61
C VAL A 108 -4.10 2.23 -2.73
N MET A 109 -3.10 1.44 -2.37
CA MET A 109 -2.18 0.84 -3.33
C MET A 109 -1.73 -0.57 -2.92
N PRO A 110 -1.49 -1.47 -3.89
CA PRO A 110 -0.87 -2.76 -3.60
C PRO A 110 0.64 -2.58 -3.34
N SER A 111 1.21 -3.46 -2.54
CA SER A 111 2.65 -3.48 -2.18
C SER A 111 3.52 -4.24 -3.18
N ASP A 112 2.98 -4.73 -4.29
CA ASP A 112 3.65 -5.67 -5.19
C ASP A 112 3.87 -5.13 -6.61
N HIS A 113 3.68 -3.82 -6.79
CA HIS A 113 3.91 -3.12 -8.05
C HIS A 113 5.26 -2.41 -8.08
N VAL A 114 6.01 -2.65 -9.15
CA VAL A 114 7.21 -1.86 -9.48
C VAL A 114 6.77 -0.63 -10.28
N ILE A 115 6.95 0.55 -9.72
CA ILE A 115 6.55 1.82 -10.34
C ILE A 115 7.74 2.77 -10.37
N ASN A 116 8.20 3.08 -11.56
CA ASN A 116 9.30 4.02 -11.82
C ASN A 116 8.93 5.01 -12.94
N PRO A 117 9.39 6.26 -12.86
CA PRO A 117 10.06 6.89 -11.72
C PRO A 117 9.09 7.25 -10.58
N ALA A 118 9.53 7.20 -9.32
CA ALA A 118 8.72 7.53 -8.15
C ALA A 118 8.16 8.97 -8.18
N ALA A 119 8.88 9.91 -8.81
CA ALA A 119 8.42 11.29 -8.96
C ALA A 119 7.12 11.40 -9.78
N THR A 120 6.99 10.63 -10.86
CA THR A 120 5.78 10.59 -11.70
C THR A 120 4.61 10.02 -10.89
N PHE A 121 4.84 8.95 -10.12
CA PHE A 121 3.83 8.39 -9.22
C PHE A 121 3.34 9.44 -8.21
N ARG A 122 4.27 10.13 -7.52
CA ARG A 122 3.89 11.17 -6.53
C ARG A 122 3.10 12.32 -7.17
N THR A 123 3.48 12.75 -8.36
CA THR A 123 2.75 13.78 -9.11
C THR A 123 1.32 13.31 -9.42
N ALA A 124 1.14 12.08 -9.90
CA ALA A 124 -0.16 11.52 -10.20
C ALA A 124 -1.07 11.44 -8.96
N ILE A 125 -0.51 11.02 -7.81
CA ILE A 125 -1.27 10.97 -6.54
C ILE A 125 -1.70 12.38 -6.10
N ARG A 126 -0.83 13.39 -6.20
CA ARG A 126 -1.20 14.78 -5.86
C ARG A 126 -2.29 15.33 -6.78
N GLN A 127 -2.26 15.00 -8.06
CA GLN A 127 -3.33 15.38 -9.00
C GLN A 127 -4.66 14.71 -8.63
N ALA A 128 -4.63 13.42 -8.28
CA ALA A 128 -5.80 12.70 -7.82
C ALA A 128 -6.36 13.27 -6.51
N GLU A 129 -5.50 13.61 -5.55
CA GLU A 129 -5.88 14.27 -4.30
C GLU A 129 -6.60 15.60 -4.58
N ALA A 130 -6.07 16.44 -5.47
CA ALA A 130 -6.70 17.70 -5.87
C ALA A 130 -8.07 17.48 -6.51
N LEU A 131 -8.23 16.44 -7.35
CA LEU A 131 -9.52 16.09 -7.95
C LEU A 131 -10.55 15.65 -6.91
N VAL A 132 -10.15 14.84 -5.92
CA VAL A 132 -11.03 14.43 -4.82
C VAL A 132 -11.37 15.62 -3.93
N ALA A 133 -10.41 16.50 -3.62
CA ALA A 133 -10.66 17.70 -2.82
C ALA A 133 -11.67 18.65 -3.50
N SER A 134 -11.68 18.73 -4.84
CA SER A 134 -12.65 19.54 -5.59
C SER A 134 -14.06 18.93 -5.67
N ALA A 135 -14.18 17.61 -5.47
CA ALA A 135 -15.46 16.88 -5.47
C ALA A 135 -15.31 15.62 -4.58
N PRO A 136 -15.62 15.71 -3.29
CA PRO A 136 -15.36 14.65 -2.30
C PRO A 136 -16.05 13.31 -2.55
N ASP A 137 -17.10 13.28 -3.34
CA ASP A 137 -17.82 12.05 -3.72
C ASP A 137 -17.11 11.25 -4.83
N ARG A 138 -15.98 11.75 -5.34
CA ARG A 138 -15.26 11.08 -6.41
C ARG A 138 -14.36 9.96 -5.90
N LEU A 139 -14.35 8.87 -6.67
CA LEU A 139 -13.32 7.84 -6.63
C LEU A 139 -12.43 8.01 -7.86
N VAL A 140 -11.10 8.05 -7.64
CA VAL A 140 -10.12 8.15 -8.70
C VAL A 140 -9.37 6.83 -8.83
N THR A 141 -9.30 6.30 -10.04
CA THR A 141 -8.52 5.11 -10.36
C THR A 141 -7.46 5.44 -11.40
N PHE A 142 -6.32 4.74 -11.35
CA PHE A 142 -5.22 4.93 -12.30
C PHE A 142 -5.23 3.80 -13.33
N GLY A 143 -5.55 4.15 -14.58
CA GLY A 143 -5.40 3.23 -15.71
C GLY A 143 -3.96 3.19 -16.17
N VAL A 144 -3.39 1.99 -16.23
CA VAL A 144 -2.05 1.76 -16.83
C VAL A 144 -2.25 1.15 -18.20
N ARG A 145 -1.70 1.81 -19.25
CA ARG A 145 -1.78 1.29 -20.62
C ARG A 145 -0.91 0.02 -20.73
N PRO A 146 -1.48 -1.12 -21.11
CA PRO A 146 -0.70 -2.33 -21.36
C PRO A 146 0.33 -2.09 -22.48
N THR A 147 1.53 -2.64 -22.32
CA THR A 147 2.58 -2.62 -23.36
C THR A 147 2.58 -3.90 -24.21
N TYR A 148 1.89 -4.93 -23.73
CA TYR A 148 1.68 -6.21 -24.42
C TYR A 148 0.35 -6.83 -23.94
N PRO A 149 -0.29 -7.68 -24.76
CA PRO A 149 -1.47 -8.44 -24.33
C PRO A 149 -1.10 -9.43 -23.21
N ALA A 150 -1.94 -9.50 -22.18
CA ALA A 150 -1.79 -10.42 -21.05
C ALA A 150 -2.63 -11.68 -21.26
#